data_2d78cbc17e935c2af4d0a4a9f1488b5b
#
_entry.id   2d78cbc17e935c2af4d0a4a9f1488b5b
#
_cell.length_a   1.000
_cell.length_b   1.000
_cell.length_c   1.000
_cell.angle_alpha   90.00
_cell.angle_beta   90.00
_cell.angle_gamma   90.00
#
_symmetry.space_group_name_H-M   'P 1'
#
loop_
_entity.id
_entity.type
_entity.pdbx_description
1 polymer ?
#
loop_
_entity_poly.entity_id
_entity_poly.type
_entity_poly.pdbx_seq_one_letter_code
_entity_poly.pdbx_strand_id
1 'polypeptide(L)'
;MDIANQSAVVTGGASGLGEATARALTKAGAKVAIFDLNETKGAALAAELGGVFCKVNVTDEASVDAGFVKSRAAIGQERILINCAGTGNAIKTASRDKTTGAIKHFPLDSFEAIIRINLIGTFRCLAKSAAGMLTLDALKDGERGAIVNTASVAAEDGQIGQAAYSASKGGVVALTLPVARDLSSEGIRVNTILPGIFDTPLLAAAPENVKSALSASVPFPKRLGAPAEFASLALELLRNSYFNGESIRLDGAIRMAPR
;
A
#
# COMPACT_ATOMS: atom_id res chain seq x y z
N MET A 1 16.37 3.86 9.43
CA MET A 1 17.50 4.20 8.53
C MET A 1 17.48 5.65 8.09
N ASP A 2 18.60 6.19 7.66
CA ASP A 2 18.62 7.42 6.86
C ASP A 2 18.10 7.11 5.45
N ILE A 3 17.15 7.92 4.98
CA ILE A 3 16.49 7.73 3.67
C ILE A 3 17.34 8.32 2.54
N ALA A 4 18.21 9.29 2.83
CA ALA A 4 19.02 9.95 1.82
C ALA A 4 19.93 8.95 1.08
N ASN A 5 19.94 9.05 -0.25
CA ASN A 5 20.69 8.19 -1.16
C ASN A 5 20.26 6.71 -1.21
N GLN A 6 19.21 6.31 -0.48
CA GLN A 6 18.69 4.94 -0.57
C GLN A 6 17.82 4.77 -1.80
N SER A 7 17.81 3.56 -2.36
CA SER A 7 16.90 3.17 -3.43
C SER A 7 15.57 2.69 -2.82
N ALA A 8 14.48 3.16 -3.39
CA ALA A 8 13.12 2.86 -2.94
C ALA A 8 12.23 2.40 -4.10
N VAL A 9 11.42 1.38 -3.86
CA VAL A 9 10.35 0.94 -4.77
C VAL A 9 8.99 1.26 -4.15
N VAL A 10 8.12 1.89 -4.93
CA VAL A 10 6.74 2.20 -4.53
C VAL A 10 5.77 1.53 -5.49
N THR A 11 5.02 0.51 -5.03
CA THR A 11 3.96 -0.10 -5.83
C THR A 11 2.68 0.72 -5.75
N GLY A 12 1.89 0.80 -6.83
CA GLY A 12 0.77 1.74 -6.91
C GLY A 12 1.24 3.20 -6.84
N GLY A 13 2.47 3.45 -7.29
CA GLY A 13 3.16 4.72 -7.09
C GLY A 13 2.74 5.85 -8.02
N ALA A 14 1.90 5.59 -9.03
CA ALA A 14 1.48 6.60 -10.01
C ALA A 14 0.31 7.48 -9.54
N SER A 15 -0.26 7.24 -8.36
CA SER A 15 -1.39 8.02 -7.86
C SER A 15 -1.59 7.91 -6.34
N GLY A 16 -2.38 8.81 -5.77
CA GLY A 16 -2.89 8.75 -4.39
C GLY A 16 -1.81 8.60 -3.32
N LEU A 17 -1.95 7.61 -2.43
CA LEU A 17 -1.02 7.40 -1.32
C LEU A 17 0.39 7.03 -1.82
N GLY A 18 0.48 6.22 -2.87
CA GLY A 18 1.75 5.83 -3.48
C GLY A 18 2.50 7.01 -4.10
N GLU A 19 1.81 7.84 -4.87
CA GLU A 19 2.38 9.06 -5.45
C GLU A 19 2.89 10.02 -4.37
N ALA A 20 2.07 10.30 -3.35
CA ALA A 20 2.47 11.17 -2.25
C ALA A 20 3.70 10.64 -1.52
N THR A 21 3.78 9.30 -1.34
CA THR A 21 4.93 8.67 -0.71
C THR A 21 6.18 8.72 -1.61
N ALA A 22 6.04 8.49 -2.92
CA ALA A 22 7.14 8.64 -3.87
C ALA A 22 7.73 10.06 -3.85
N ARG A 23 6.86 11.08 -3.87
CA ARG A 23 7.26 12.49 -3.75
C ARG A 23 7.98 12.78 -2.44
N ALA A 24 7.46 12.28 -1.33
CA ALA A 24 8.07 12.49 -0.01
C ALA A 24 9.43 11.79 0.12
N LEU A 25 9.58 10.59 -0.43
CA LEU A 25 10.85 9.85 -0.49
C LEU A 25 11.89 10.61 -1.32
N THR A 26 11.52 11.08 -2.51
CA THR A 26 12.42 11.89 -3.35
C THR A 26 12.85 13.18 -2.64
N LYS A 27 11.91 13.87 -1.99
CA LYS A 27 12.22 15.06 -1.18
C LYS A 27 13.16 14.76 -0.02
N ALA A 28 13.11 13.54 0.52
CA ALA A 28 14.04 13.06 1.55
C ALA A 28 15.37 12.55 0.99
N GLY A 29 15.60 12.66 -0.33
CA GLY A 29 16.85 12.30 -1.00
C GLY A 29 16.95 10.85 -1.46
N ALA A 30 15.84 10.08 -1.45
CA ALA A 30 15.83 8.73 -2.00
C ALA A 30 15.78 8.73 -3.52
N LYS A 31 16.34 7.67 -4.13
CA LYS A 31 16.14 7.34 -5.55
C LYS A 31 14.89 6.46 -5.66
N VAL A 32 13.88 6.87 -6.43
CA VAL A 32 12.58 6.21 -6.42
C VAL A 32 12.28 5.49 -7.73
N ALA A 33 11.86 4.23 -7.63
CA ALA A 33 11.23 3.47 -8.70
C ALA A 33 9.72 3.40 -8.46
N ILE A 34 8.95 3.78 -9.48
CA ILE A 34 7.49 3.75 -9.47
C ILE A 34 7.01 2.50 -10.19
N PHE A 35 6.36 1.59 -9.46
CA PHE A 35 5.71 0.40 -10.00
C PHE A 35 4.21 0.65 -10.10
N ASP A 36 3.67 0.68 -11.33
CA ASP A 36 2.25 0.92 -11.55
C ASP A 36 1.81 0.33 -12.90
N LEU A 37 0.51 0.11 -13.06
CA LEU A 37 -0.11 -0.25 -14.34
C LEU A 37 -0.29 0.98 -15.25
N ASN A 38 -0.46 2.16 -14.67
CA ASN A 38 -0.71 3.40 -15.41
C ASN A 38 0.59 3.99 -15.95
N GLU A 39 0.91 3.61 -17.19
CA GLU A 39 2.15 3.99 -17.86
C GLU A 39 2.26 5.52 -18.03
N THR A 40 1.18 6.17 -18.46
CA THR A 40 1.19 7.60 -18.72
C THR A 40 1.49 8.41 -17.46
N LYS A 41 0.74 8.17 -16.38
CA LYS A 41 0.94 8.87 -15.09
C LYS A 41 2.26 8.49 -14.44
N GLY A 42 2.58 7.20 -14.45
CA GLY A 42 3.79 6.70 -13.82
C GLY A 42 5.06 7.21 -14.49
N ALA A 43 5.11 7.23 -15.82
CA ALA A 43 6.25 7.76 -16.55
C ALA A 43 6.42 9.29 -16.37
N ALA A 44 5.31 10.04 -16.39
CA ALA A 44 5.35 11.48 -16.14
C ALA A 44 5.86 11.80 -14.73
N LEU A 45 5.34 11.09 -13.71
CA LEU A 45 5.79 11.28 -12.33
C LEU A 45 7.25 10.86 -12.14
N ALA A 46 7.68 9.75 -12.70
CA ALA A 46 9.07 9.31 -12.62
C ALA A 46 10.02 10.34 -13.23
N ALA A 47 9.67 10.91 -14.40
CA ALA A 47 10.45 11.96 -15.04
C ALA A 47 10.53 13.24 -14.17
N GLU A 48 9.41 13.66 -13.56
CA GLU A 48 9.36 14.79 -12.64
C GLU A 48 10.27 14.59 -11.41
N LEU A 49 10.28 13.36 -10.87
CA LEU A 49 11.04 13.04 -9.66
C LEU A 49 12.50 12.66 -9.93
N GLY A 50 12.93 12.60 -11.19
CA GLY A 50 14.25 12.07 -11.54
C GLY A 50 14.45 10.58 -11.19
N GLY A 51 13.33 9.84 -11.13
CA GLY A 51 13.27 8.43 -10.81
C GLY A 51 13.07 7.52 -12.04
N VAL A 52 12.67 6.28 -11.82
CA VAL A 52 12.39 5.32 -12.89
C VAL A 52 10.94 4.80 -12.80
N PHE A 53 10.28 4.70 -13.93
CA PHE A 53 8.99 4.02 -14.04
C PHE A 53 9.17 2.60 -14.54
N CYS A 54 8.49 1.65 -13.88
CA CYS A 54 8.35 0.26 -14.30
C CYS A 54 6.87 -0.08 -14.40
N LYS A 55 6.42 -0.50 -15.58
CA LYS A 55 5.05 -1.01 -15.74
C LYS A 55 4.96 -2.37 -15.09
N VAL A 56 4.30 -2.45 -13.94
CA VAL A 56 4.24 -3.65 -13.11
C VAL A 56 2.80 -4.00 -12.78
N ASN A 57 2.41 -5.23 -13.09
CA ASN A 57 1.22 -5.87 -12.56
C ASN A 57 1.60 -6.75 -11.37
N VAL A 58 1.23 -6.36 -10.16
CA VAL A 58 1.57 -7.10 -8.93
C VAL A 58 0.95 -8.51 -8.87
N THR A 59 -0.04 -8.81 -9.72
CA THR A 59 -0.66 -10.15 -9.79
C THR A 59 0.12 -11.11 -10.69
N ASP A 60 1.07 -10.60 -11.48
CA ASP A 60 1.88 -11.35 -12.44
C ASP A 60 3.33 -11.41 -11.96
N GLU A 61 3.84 -12.63 -11.78
CA GLU A 61 5.17 -12.86 -11.25
C GLU A 61 6.27 -12.35 -12.18
N ALA A 62 6.16 -12.65 -13.47
CA ALA A 62 7.14 -12.22 -14.47
C ALA A 62 7.18 -10.69 -14.61
N SER A 63 6.02 -10.03 -14.51
CA SER A 63 5.91 -8.58 -14.52
C SER A 63 6.62 -7.95 -13.32
N VAL A 64 6.48 -8.53 -12.12
CA VAL A 64 7.15 -8.07 -10.91
C VAL A 64 8.66 -8.28 -11.01
N ASP A 65 9.11 -9.44 -11.51
CA ASP A 65 10.55 -9.72 -11.71
C ASP A 65 11.17 -8.73 -12.68
N ALA A 66 10.54 -8.51 -13.83
CA ALA A 66 11.01 -7.52 -14.82
C ALA A 66 11.07 -6.10 -14.23
N GLY A 67 10.10 -5.74 -13.38
CA GLY A 67 10.09 -4.46 -12.66
C GLY A 67 11.31 -4.31 -11.74
N PHE A 68 11.60 -5.31 -10.91
CA PHE A 68 12.76 -5.28 -10.03
C PHE A 68 14.09 -5.28 -10.81
N VAL A 69 14.21 -6.07 -11.86
CA VAL A 69 15.41 -6.04 -12.73
C VAL A 69 15.63 -4.64 -13.30
N LYS A 70 14.59 -4.02 -13.87
CA LYS A 70 14.67 -2.68 -14.44
C LYS A 70 15.01 -1.61 -13.39
N SER A 71 14.34 -1.64 -12.25
CA SER A 71 14.56 -0.66 -11.18
C SER A 71 15.97 -0.76 -10.60
N ARG A 72 16.44 -1.98 -10.31
CA ARG A 72 17.78 -2.23 -9.77
C ARG A 72 18.88 -1.80 -10.74
N ALA A 73 18.69 -2.01 -12.03
CA ALA A 73 19.63 -1.53 -13.05
C ALA A 73 19.72 0.01 -13.09
N ALA A 74 18.60 0.71 -12.83
CA ALA A 74 18.54 2.16 -12.94
C ALA A 74 18.98 2.89 -11.65
N ILE A 75 18.55 2.40 -10.49
CA ILE A 75 18.75 3.12 -9.21
C ILE A 75 19.51 2.31 -8.14
N GLY A 76 19.93 1.10 -8.45
CA GLY A 76 20.56 0.16 -7.51
C GLY A 76 19.54 -0.66 -6.72
N GLN A 77 20.06 -1.65 -5.95
CA GLN A 77 19.25 -2.51 -5.10
C GLN A 77 18.48 -1.68 -4.07
N GLU A 78 17.18 -1.88 -4.01
CA GLU A 78 16.34 -1.16 -3.04
C GLU A 78 16.57 -1.63 -1.60
N ARG A 79 16.54 -0.65 -0.67
CA ARG A 79 16.45 -0.84 0.78
C ARG A 79 15.09 -0.48 1.33
N ILE A 80 14.25 0.13 0.50
CA ILE A 80 12.92 0.61 0.88
C ILE A 80 11.89 0.05 -0.08
N LEU A 81 10.86 -0.61 0.46
CA LEU A 81 9.69 -1.01 -0.30
C LEU A 81 8.43 -0.41 0.35
N ILE A 82 7.63 0.30 -0.45
CA ILE A 82 6.31 0.78 -0.04
C ILE A 82 5.26 0.10 -0.91
N ASN A 83 4.42 -0.72 -0.32
CA ASN A 83 3.33 -1.41 -1.00
C ASN A 83 2.03 -0.60 -0.91
N CYS A 84 1.70 0.17 -1.95
CA CYS A 84 0.44 0.90 -2.07
C CYS A 84 -0.47 0.37 -3.18
N ALA A 85 -0.02 -0.57 -4.02
CA ALA A 85 -0.87 -1.17 -5.03
C ALA A 85 -2.06 -1.90 -4.39
N GLY A 86 -3.27 -1.55 -4.83
CA GLY A 86 -4.47 -2.15 -4.28
C GLY A 86 -5.73 -1.61 -4.94
N THR A 87 -6.82 -2.35 -4.74
CA THR A 87 -8.15 -1.99 -5.23
C THR A 87 -9.22 -2.48 -4.26
N GLY A 88 -10.45 -2.06 -4.47
CA GLY A 88 -11.59 -2.48 -3.65
C GLY A 88 -12.83 -2.75 -4.48
N ASN A 89 -13.76 -3.51 -3.91
CA ASN A 89 -15.12 -3.65 -4.39
C ASN A 89 -16.12 -3.58 -3.23
N ALA A 90 -17.38 -3.39 -3.56
CA ALA A 90 -18.47 -3.36 -2.59
C ALA A 90 -19.60 -4.29 -3.08
N ILE A 91 -19.47 -5.58 -2.79
CA ILE A 91 -20.43 -6.62 -3.19
C ILE A 91 -20.85 -7.40 -1.94
N LYS A 92 -22.16 -7.48 -1.68
CA LYS A 92 -22.70 -8.24 -0.54
C LYS A 92 -22.46 -9.73 -0.72
N THR A 93 -22.20 -10.44 0.37
CA THR A 93 -22.04 -11.90 0.41
C THR A 93 -23.22 -12.63 -0.25
N ALA A 94 -24.43 -12.17 0.04
CA ALA A 94 -25.63 -12.55 -0.69
C ALA A 94 -26.61 -11.37 -0.69
N SER A 95 -27.46 -11.30 -1.71
CA SER A 95 -28.44 -10.23 -1.82
C SER A 95 -29.70 -10.72 -2.56
N ARG A 96 -30.81 -10.06 -2.25
CA ARG A 96 -32.07 -10.19 -3.01
C ARG A 96 -32.23 -8.95 -3.88
N ASP A 97 -32.42 -9.16 -5.17
CA ASP A 97 -32.82 -8.08 -6.09
C ASP A 97 -34.20 -7.53 -5.68
N LYS A 98 -34.27 -6.22 -5.49
CA LYS A 98 -35.48 -5.58 -4.98
C LYS A 98 -36.63 -5.59 -5.98
N THR A 99 -36.32 -5.65 -7.27
CA THR A 99 -37.33 -5.58 -8.35
C THR A 99 -37.81 -6.97 -8.76
N THR A 100 -36.85 -7.90 -8.94
CA THR A 100 -37.14 -9.24 -9.47
C THR A 100 -37.32 -10.30 -8.39
N GLY A 101 -36.85 -10.02 -7.15
CA GLY A 101 -36.79 -10.99 -6.06
C GLY A 101 -35.65 -12.01 -6.20
N ALA A 102 -34.90 -11.99 -7.27
CA ALA A 102 -33.82 -12.94 -7.55
C ALA A 102 -32.73 -12.90 -6.46
N ILE A 103 -32.27 -14.07 -6.07
CA ILE A 103 -31.18 -14.22 -5.11
C ILE A 103 -29.85 -14.29 -5.87
N LYS A 104 -28.88 -13.50 -5.42
CA LYS A 104 -27.51 -13.46 -5.96
C LYS A 104 -26.52 -13.70 -4.82
N HIS A 105 -25.51 -14.54 -5.03
CA HIS A 105 -24.37 -14.67 -4.14
C HIS A 105 -23.19 -13.82 -4.64
N PHE A 106 -22.20 -13.62 -3.80
CA PHE A 106 -20.94 -12.95 -4.17
C PHE A 106 -20.23 -13.76 -5.29
N PRO A 107 -19.84 -13.14 -6.43
CA PRO A 107 -19.07 -13.83 -7.46
C PRO A 107 -17.65 -14.14 -6.94
N LEU A 108 -17.26 -15.42 -6.88
CA LEU A 108 -15.96 -15.83 -6.35
C LEU A 108 -14.79 -15.24 -7.13
N ASP A 109 -14.88 -15.13 -8.45
CA ASP A 109 -13.85 -14.49 -9.27
C ASP A 109 -13.55 -13.05 -8.81
N SER A 110 -14.60 -12.30 -8.39
CA SER A 110 -14.43 -10.95 -7.84
C SER A 110 -13.77 -10.96 -6.46
N PHE A 111 -14.01 -12.00 -5.65
CA PHE A 111 -13.33 -12.19 -4.37
C PHE A 111 -11.85 -12.49 -4.59
N GLU A 112 -11.55 -13.48 -5.44
CA GLU A 112 -10.19 -13.89 -5.78
C GLU A 112 -9.38 -12.74 -6.38
N ALA A 113 -9.98 -11.93 -7.25
CA ALA A 113 -9.30 -10.78 -7.84
C ALA A 113 -8.81 -9.80 -6.77
N ILE A 114 -9.63 -9.49 -5.74
CA ILE A 114 -9.24 -8.62 -4.64
C ILE A 114 -8.12 -9.23 -3.80
N ILE A 115 -8.22 -10.52 -3.45
CA ILE A 115 -7.18 -11.24 -2.71
C ILE A 115 -5.88 -11.26 -3.51
N ARG A 116 -5.96 -11.55 -4.80
CA ARG A 116 -4.79 -11.64 -5.70
C ARG A 116 -4.04 -10.32 -5.80
N ILE A 117 -4.77 -9.20 -5.92
CA ILE A 117 -4.14 -7.87 -6.00
C ILE A 117 -3.61 -7.44 -4.64
N ASN A 118 -4.49 -7.36 -3.63
CA ASN A 118 -4.19 -6.67 -2.37
C ASN A 118 -3.30 -7.49 -1.43
N LEU A 119 -3.45 -8.80 -1.39
CA LEU A 119 -2.74 -9.68 -0.46
C LEU A 119 -1.58 -10.39 -1.14
N ILE A 120 -1.87 -11.18 -2.18
CA ILE A 120 -0.83 -11.97 -2.86
C ILE A 120 0.15 -11.04 -3.59
N GLY A 121 -0.35 -9.98 -4.24
CA GLY A 121 0.50 -8.99 -4.91
C GLY A 121 1.42 -8.24 -3.93
N THR A 122 0.90 -7.84 -2.78
CA THR A 122 1.70 -7.23 -1.70
C THR A 122 2.79 -8.19 -1.23
N PHE A 123 2.43 -9.44 -0.91
CA PHE A 123 3.39 -10.44 -0.44
C PHE A 123 4.44 -10.79 -1.50
N ARG A 124 4.05 -10.90 -2.79
CA ARG A 124 4.97 -11.13 -3.90
C ARG A 124 6.04 -10.04 -4.00
N CYS A 125 5.64 -8.78 -3.98
CA CYS A 125 6.60 -7.66 -4.01
C CYS A 125 7.47 -7.65 -2.75
N LEU A 126 6.89 -7.88 -1.58
CA LEU A 126 7.59 -7.98 -0.30
C LEU A 126 8.67 -9.07 -0.33
N ALA A 127 8.32 -10.30 -0.69
CA ALA A 127 9.24 -11.43 -0.67
C ALA A 127 10.42 -11.22 -1.65
N LYS A 128 10.15 -10.73 -2.87
CA LYS A 128 11.18 -10.47 -3.87
C LYS A 128 12.09 -9.29 -3.48
N SER A 129 11.54 -8.26 -2.87
CA SER A 129 12.33 -7.13 -2.35
C SER A 129 13.17 -7.54 -1.16
N ALA A 130 12.60 -8.27 -0.19
CA ALA A 130 13.33 -8.79 0.95
C ALA A 130 14.50 -9.68 0.52
N ALA A 131 14.30 -10.60 -0.43
CA ALA A 131 15.37 -11.43 -1.00
C ALA A 131 16.48 -10.58 -1.63
N GLY A 132 16.14 -9.48 -2.30
CA GLY A 132 17.13 -8.53 -2.81
C GLY A 132 17.86 -7.78 -1.69
N MET A 133 17.16 -7.35 -0.64
CA MET A 133 17.77 -6.66 0.51
C MET A 133 18.80 -7.53 1.23
N LEU A 134 18.65 -8.87 1.23
CA LEU A 134 19.61 -9.81 1.82
C LEU A 134 20.99 -9.74 1.14
N THR A 135 21.08 -9.28 -0.11
CA THR A 135 22.35 -9.15 -0.83
C THR A 135 23.13 -7.90 -0.45
N LEU A 136 22.54 -7.01 0.35
CA LEU A 136 23.14 -5.73 0.73
C LEU A 136 23.92 -5.86 2.04
N ASP A 137 25.00 -5.10 2.15
CA ASP A 137 25.68 -4.91 3.42
C ASP A 137 24.76 -4.20 4.42
N ALA A 138 24.88 -4.56 5.68
CA ALA A 138 24.15 -3.90 6.74
C ALA A 138 24.59 -2.43 6.90
N LEU A 139 23.61 -1.56 7.10
CA LEU A 139 23.83 -0.18 7.50
C LEU A 139 24.17 -0.11 8.99
N LYS A 140 24.25 1.12 9.53
CA LYS A 140 24.33 1.35 10.95
C LYS A 140 23.23 0.58 11.69
N ASP A 141 23.53 0.05 12.84
CA ASP A 141 22.65 -0.75 13.69
C ASP A 141 22.20 -2.11 13.09
N GLY A 142 22.88 -2.58 12.03
CA GLY A 142 22.60 -3.87 11.40
C GLY A 142 21.44 -3.86 10.42
N GLU A 143 20.84 -2.70 10.12
CA GLU A 143 19.67 -2.60 9.26
C GLU A 143 20.04 -2.77 7.76
N ARG A 144 19.35 -3.66 7.04
CA ARG A 144 19.47 -3.83 5.59
C ARG A 144 18.33 -3.20 4.81
N GLY A 145 17.16 -3.10 5.40
CA GLY A 145 16.02 -2.51 4.70
C GLY A 145 14.76 -2.37 5.56
N ALA A 146 13.78 -1.67 5.01
CA ALA A 146 12.48 -1.50 5.64
C ALA A 146 11.35 -1.57 4.61
N ILE A 147 10.27 -2.25 4.98
CA ILE A 147 9.08 -2.48 4.17
C ILE A 147 7.88 -1.88 4.88
N VAL A 148 7.10 -1.07 4.17
CA VAL A 148 5.83 -0.53 4.65
C VAL A 148 4.70 -1.00 3.73
N ASN A 149 3.75 -1.73 4.30
CA ASN A 149 2.56 -2.19 3.58
C ASN A 149 1.36 -1.27 3.85
N THR A 150 0.44 -1.23 2.91
CA THR A 150 -0.83 -0.51 3.04
C THR A 150 -1.98 -1.49 3.24
N ALA A 151 -2.50 -1.56 4.46
CA ALA A 151 -3.76 -2.24 4.76
C ALA A 151 -4.95 -1.29 4.58
N SER A 152 -5.86 -1.25 5.53
CA SER A 152 -7.00 -0.34 5.65
C SER A 152 -7.63 -0.52 7.03
N VAL A 153 -8.31 0.50 7.54
CA VAL A 153 -9.20 0.34 8.71
C VAL A 153 -10.31 -0.70 8.45
N ALA A 154 -10.64 -0.97 7.19
CA ALA A 154 -11.57 -2.04 6.80
C ALA A 154 -11.06 -3.46 7.16
N ALA A 155 -9.79 -3.62 7.53
CA ALA A 155 -9.28 -4.87 8.11
C ALA A 155 -9.95 -5.20 9.45
N GLU A 156 -10.36 -4.17 10.18
CA GLU A 156 -10.97 -4.25 11.52
C GLU A 156 -12.44 -3.82 11.50
N ASP A 157 -12.76 -2.73 10.80
CA ASP A 157 -14.07 -2.07 10.78
C ASP A 157 -14.78 -2.26 9.42
N GLY A 158 -14.74 -3.45 8.84
CA GLY A 158 -15.31 -3.72 7.52
C GLY A 158 -16.78 -3.39 7.40
N GLN A 159 -17.17 -2.70 6.32
CA GLN A 159 -18.53 -2.28 6.03
C GLN A 159 -19.30 -3.33 5.21
N ILE A 160 -20.61 -3.14 5.09
CA ILE A 160 -21.47 -3.96 4.24
C ILE A 160 -20.93 -3.96 2.80
N GLY A 161 -20.69 -5.16 2.26
CA GLY A 161 -20.13 -5.36 0.91
C GLY A 161 -18.62 -5.47 0.85
N GLN A 162 -17.89 -5.26 1.94
CA GLN A 162 -16.42 -5.25 1.96
C GLN A 162 -15.78 -6.60 2.31
N ALA A 163 -16.49 -7.73 2.26
CA ALA A 163 -15.96 -9.03 2.69
C ALA A 163 -14.61 -9.38 2.04
N ALA A 164 -14.50 -9.27 0.70
CA ALA A 164 -13.25 -9.52 -0.01
C ALA A 164 -12.17 -8.50 0.33
N TYR A 165 -12.53 -7.22 0.38
CA TYR A 165 -11.60 -6.14 0.70
C TYR A 165 -11.08 -6.28 2.13
N SER A 166 -11.96 -6.46 3.12
CA SER A 166 -11.59 -6.66 4.53
C SER A 166 -10.73 -7.91 4.72
N ALA A 167 -11.08 -9.03 4.08
CA ALA A 167 -10.26 -10.25 4.11
C ALA A 167 -8.84 -10.00 3.56
N SER A 168 -8.73 -9.29 2.42
CA SER A 168 -7.44 -8.96 1.83
C SER A 168 -6.59 -8.07 2.72
N LYS A 169 -7.19 -7.03 3.31
CA LYS A 169 -6.49 -6.07 4.17
C LYS A 169 -6.21 -6.62 5.57
N GLY A 170 -7.10 -7.47 6.10
CA GLY A 170 -6.86 -8.26 7.30
C GLY A 170 -5.70 -9.25 7.12
N GLY A 171 -5.59 -9.86 5.94
CA GLY A 171 -4.43 -10.69 5.58
C GLY A 171 -3.12 -9.91 5.59
N VAL A 172 -3.10 -8.67 5.08
CA VAL A 172 -1.90 -7.80 5.14
C VAL A 172 -1.54 -7.44 6.58
N VAL A 173 -2.51 -7.18 7.45
CA VAL A 173 -2.26 -6.98 8.89
C VAL A 173 -1.67 -8.25 9.52
N ALA A 174 -2.30 -9.40 9.27
CA ALA A 174 -1.90 -10.67 9.87
C ALA A 174 -0.48 -11.12 9.47
N LEU A 175 -0.05 -10.85 8.22
CA LEU A 175 1.30 -11.22 7.76
C LEU A 175 2.40 -10.30 8.30
N THR A 176 2.08 -9.14 8.83
CA THR A 176 3.08 -8.11 9.22
C THR A 176 4.04 -8.63 10.28
N LEU A 177 3.53 -9.11 11.40
CA LEU A 177 4.36 -9.57 12.51
C LEU A 177 5.16 -10.85 12.18
N PRO A 178 4.59 -11.92 11.60
CA PRO A 178 5.38 -13.10 11.25
C PRO A 178 6.49 -12.78 10.26
N VAL A 179 6.23 -11.97 9.22
CA VAL A 179 7.28 -11.59 8.25
C VAL A 179 8.36 -10.73 8.90
N ALA A 180 7.98 -9.79 9.80
CA ALA A 180 8.97 -9.01 10.56
C ALA A 180 9.87 -9.92 11.42
N ARG A 181 9.32 -11.00 11.98
CA ARG A 181 10.07 -12.01 12.75
C ARG A 181 10.98 -12.85 11.86
N ASP A 182 10.48 -13.33 10.72
CA ASP A 182 11.26 -14.10 9.74
C ASP A 182 12.50 -13.33 9.29
N LEU A 183 12.39 -12.02 9.13
CA LEU A 183 13.44 -11.16 8.59
C LEU A 183 14.27 -10.43 9.66
N SER A 184 13.98 -10.63 10.94
CA SER A 184 14.61 -9.90 12.04
C SER A 184 16.11 -10.15 12.14
N SER A 185 16.56 -11.40 11.99
CA SER A 185 17.99 -11.75 12.00
C SER A 185 18.77 -11.15 10.83
N GLU A 186 18.07 -10.76 9.77
CA GLU A 186 18.64 -10.17 8.57
C GLU A 186 18.61 -8.62 8.58
N GLY A 187 18.07 -8.02 9.64
CA GLY A 187 18.00 -6.56 9.76
C GLY A 187 17.02 -5.91 8.78
N ILE A 188 15.93 -6.60 8.43
CA ILE A 188 14.86 -6.06 7.59
C ILE A 188 13.61 -5.91 8.43
N ARG A 189 13.06 -4.69 8.46
CA ARG A 189 11.85 -4.36 9.22
C ARG A 189 10.62 -4.34 8.33
N VAL A 190 9.48 -4.75 8.90
CA VAL A 190 8.19 -4.76 8.20
C VAL A 190 7.12 -4.14 9.09
N ASN A 191 6.47 -3.11 8.58
CA ASN A 191 5.35 -2.47 9.26
C ASN A 191 4.18 -2.26 8.28
N THR A 192 3.00 -2.03 8.81
CA THR A 192 1.78 -1.81 8.01
C THR A 192 1.03 -0.58 8.50
N ILE A 193 0.57 0.25 7.58
CA ILE A 193 -0.33 1.36 7.87
C ILE A 193 -1.76 0.94 7.52
N LEU A 194 -2.71 1.23 8.40
CA LEU A 194 -4.14 1.09 8.17
C LEU A 194 -4.75 2.49 7.96
N PRO A 195 -4.77 3.01 6.72
CA PRO A 195 -5.39 4.30 6.47
C PRO A 195 -6.91 4.23 6.67
N GLY A 196 -7.46 5.32 7.21
CA GLY A 196 -8.87 5.60 7.22
C GLY A 196 -9.35 6.09 5.86
N ILE A 197 -10.16 7.14 5.83
CA ILE A 197 -10.70 7.70 4.60
C ILE A 197 -9.79 8.85 4.13
N PHE A 198 -9.11 8.64 3.02
CA PHE A 198 -8.17 9.59 2.43
C PHE A 198 -8.69 10.15 1.11
N ASP A 199 -8.36 11.41 0.83
CA ASP A 199 -8.64 12.05 -0.45
C ASP A 199 -7.69 11.51 -1.53
N THR A 200 -8.14 10.47 -2.21
CA THR A 200 -7.38 9.75 -3.23
C THR A 200 -8.22 9.58 -4.50
N PRO A 201 -7.60 9.27 -5.66
CA PRO A 201 -8.34 8.96 -6.88
C PRO A 201 -9.38 7.83 -6.73
N LEU A 202 -9.20 6.93 -5.78
CA LEU A 202 -10.18 5.88 -5.48
C LEU A 202 -11.50 6.48 -5.00
N LEU A 203 -11.46 7.60 -4.28
CA LEU A 203 -12.65 8.34 -3.80
C LEU A 203 -13.02 9.49 -4.72
N ALA A 204 -12.17 9.87 -5.67
CA ALA A 204 -12.39 11.04 -6.52
C ALA A 204 -13.68 10.96 -7.36
N ALA A 205 -14.08 9.73 -7.76
CA ALA A 205 -15.30 9.47 -8.51
C ALA A 205 -16.58 9.54 -7.65
N ALA A 206 -16.48 9.63 -6.31
CA ALA A 206 -17.64 9.73 -5.44
C ALA A 206 -18.30 11.12 -5.55
N PRO A 207 -19.64 11.21 -5.52
CA PRO A 207 -20.36 12.47 -5.49
C PRO A 207 -19.96 13.33 -4.28
N GLU A 208 -20.03 14.67 -4.43
CA GLU A 208 -19.58 15.60 -3.39
C GLU A 208 -20.34 15.44 -2.06
N ASN A 209 -21.64 15.14 -2.11
CA ASN A 209 -22.40 14.86 -0.90
C ASN A 209 -21.91 13.60 -0.15
N VAL A 210 -21.39 12.61 -0.88
CA VAL A 210 -20.77 11.41 -0.27
C VAL A 210 -19.47 11.77 0.38
N LYS A 211 -18.60 12.55 -0.30
CA LYS A 211 -17.33 13.01 0.27
C LYS A 211 -17.54 13.85 1.52
N SER A 212 -18.52 14.77 1.50
CA SER A 212 -18.89 15.59 2.66
C SER A 212 -19.37 14.74 3.83
N ALA A 213 -20.22 13.74 3.59
CA ALA A 213 -20.68 12.82 4.62
C ALA A 213 -19.54 12.00 5.23
N LEU A 214 -18.62 11.50 4.39
CA LEU A 214 -17.43 10.78 4.83
C LEU A 214 -16.51 11.67 5.67
N SER A 215 -16.27 12.90 5.23
CA SER A 215 -15.48 13.88 5.99
C SER A 215 -16.08 14.18 7.35
N ALA A 216 -17.39 14.34 7.42
CA ALA A 216 -18.12 14.60 8.66
C ALA A 216 -18.10 13.42 9.64
N SER A 217 -17.94 12.18 9.13
CA SER A 217 -17.85 10.97 9.95
C SER A 217 -16.51 10.81 10.67
N VAL A 218 -15.46 11.53 10.24
CA VAL A 218 -14.16 11.54 10.93
C VAL A 218 -14.27 12.36 12.21
N PRO A 219 -13.97 11.78 13.39
CA PRO A 219 -14.08 12.51 14.67
C PRO A 219 -13.21 13.76 14.72
N PHE A 220 -11.91 13.65 14.41
CA PHE A 220 -10.98 14.79 14.36
C PHE A 220 -9.69 14.40 13.60
N PRO A 221 -9.22 15.28 12.71
CA PRO A 221 -9.88 16.47 12.16
C PRO A 221 -11.07 16.09 11.27
N LYS A 222 -12.13 16.90 11.23
CA LYS A 222 -13.36 16.64 10.45
C LYS A 222 -13.12 16.86 8.95
N ARG A 223 -12.31 16.04 8.34
CA ARG A 223 -11.96 16.04 6.91
C ARG A 223 -11.40 14.69 6.50
N LEU A 224 -11.30 14.47 5.22
CA LEU A 224 -10.53 13.36 4.67
C LEU A 224 -9.03 13.52 5.02
N GLY A 225 -8.34 12.40 5.21
CA GLY A 225 -6.90 12.38 5.33
C GLY A 225 -6.23 12.85 4.03
N ALA A 226 -5.20 13.68 4.13
CA ALA A 226 -4.41 14.06 2.97
C ALA A 226 -3.36 12.96 2.67
N PRO A 227 -3.12 12.60 1.40
CA PRO A 227 -2.10 11.59 1.04
C PRO A 227 -0.71 11.90 1.61
N ALA A 228 -0.37 13.17 1.81
CA ALA A 228 0.88 13.58 2.46
C ALA A 228 0.98 13.15 3.93
N GLU A 229 -0.15 12.99 4.64
CA GLU A 229 -0.15 12.51 6.03
C GLU A 229 0.19 11.01 6.08
N PHE A 230 -0.28 10.22 5.11
CA PHE A 230 0.15 8.84 4.95
C PHE A 230 1.66 8.76 4.65
N ALA A 231 2.13 9.56 3.71
CA ALA A 231 3.55 9.62 3.36
C ALA A 231 4.42 10.00 4.57
N SER A 232 3.97 10.95 5.39
CA SER A 232 4.67 11.34 6.62
C SER A 232 4.86 10.18 7.58
N LEU A 233 3.79 9.39 7.84
CA LEU A 233 3.90 8.20 8.69
C LEU A 233 4.78 7.12 8.04
N ALA A 234 4.67 6.90 6.73
CA ALA A 234 5.52 5.95 6.03
C ALA A 234 7.01 6.30 6.20
N LEU A 235 7.38 7.58 6.06
CA LEU A 235 8.75 8.03 6.28
C LEU A 235 9.19 7.87 7.74
N GLU A 236 8.31 8.10 8.70
CA GLU A 236 8.63 7.87 10.12
C GLU A 236 8.91 6.38 10.39
N LEU A 237 8.12 5.46 9.83
CA LEU A 237 8.34 4.02 9.95
C LEU A 237 9.67 3.57 9.30
N LEU A 238 10.16 4.31 8.31
CA LEU A 238 11.48 4.06 7.72
C LEU A 238 12.61 4.60 8.60
N ARG A 239 12.46 5.79 9.19
CA ARG A 239 13.50 6.48 9.97
C ARG A 239 13.69 5.88 11.35
N ASN A 240 12.59 5.59 12.01
CA ASN A 240 12.60 5.09 13.38
C ASN A 240 12.74 3.56 13.38
N SER A 241 13.96 3.09 13.65
CA SER A 241 14.30 1.66 13.59
C SER A 241 13.64 0.80 14.67
N TYR A 242 13.02 1.41 15.68
CA TYR A 242 12.32 0.68 16.74
C TYR A 242 10.91 0.23 16.32
N PHE A 243 10.35 0.77 15.23
CA PHE A 243 9.14 0.23 14.62
C PHE A 243 9.46 -1.03 13.79
N ASN A 244 8.99 -2.17 14.27
CA ASN A 244 9.08 -3.44 13.55
C ASN A 244 7.95 -4.39 13.94
N GLY A 245 7.22 -4.88 12.96
CA GLY A 245 6.09 -5.80 13.16
C GLY A 245 4.77 -5.11 13.54
N GLU A 246 4.69 -3.78 13.43
CA GLU A 246 3.54 -3.01 13.86
C GLU A 246 2.53 -2.74 12.73
N SER A 247 1.26 -2.69 13.12
CA SER A 247 0.13 -2.31 12.26
C SER A 247 -0.53 -1.07 12.87
N ILE A 248 -0.38 0.08 12.21
CA ILE A 248 -0.71 1.39 12.78
C ILE A 248 -1.91 2.01 12.04
N ARG A 249 -2.98 2.31 12.76
CA ARG A 249 -4.12 3.06 12.23
C ARG A 249 -3.76 4.53 12.05
N LEU A 250 -4.11 5.07 10.87
CA LEU A 250 -3.99 6.50 10.55
C LEU A 250 -5.35 6.96 10.00
N ASP A 251 -6.27 7.37 10.88
CA ASP A 251 -7.69 7.40 10.55
C ASP A 251 -8.51 8.53 11.21
N GLY A 252 -7.88 9.45 11.94
CA GLY A 252 -8.60 10.51 12.65
C GLY A 252 -9.58 9.99 13.70
N ALA A 253 -9.30 8.83 14.28
CA ALA A 253 -10.13 8.12 15.26
C ALA A 253 -11.47 7.58 14.72
N ILE A 254 -11.62 7.46 13.38
CA ILE A 254 -12.85 6.89 12.82
C ILE A 254 -12.96 5.40 13.17
N ARG A 255 -14.20 4.98 13.43
CA ARG A 255 -14.62 3.58 13.38
C ARG A 255 -15.74 3.51 12.37
N MET A 256 -15.54 2.73 11.32
CA MET A 256 -16.45 2.72 10.19
C MET A 256 -17.82 2.20 10.62
N ALA A 257 -18.86 3.00 10.38
CA ALA A 257 -20.23 2.52 10.54
C ALA A 257 -20.53 1.40 9.53
N PRO A 258 -21.51 0.51 9.79
CA PRO A 258 -21.84 -0.58 8.86
C PRO A 258 -22.18 -0.13 7.43
N ARG A 259 -22.60 1.15 7.28
CA ARG A 259 -22.96 1.82 6.01
C ARG A 259 -22.47 3.26 6.03
#